data_f07dd7f3445b3a98c6d4818380e72b72
#
_entry.id   f07dd7f3445b3a98c6d4818380e72b72
#
_cell.length_a   1.000
_cell.length_b   1.000
_cell.length_c   1.000
_cell.angle_alpha   90.00
_cell.angle_beta   90.00
_cell.angle_gamma   90.00
#
_symmetry.space_group_name_H-M   'P 1'
#
loop_
_entity.id
_entity.type
_entity.pdbx_description
1 polymer ?
#
loop_
_entity_poly.entity_id
_entity_poly.type
_entity_poly.pdbx_seq_one_letter_code
_entity_poly.pdbx_strand_id
1 'polypeptide(L)'
;MERQCEHIHLEHDGKLLLVDIDGNGPAIPRKGRTEWGGGDFLLRLPTPDEARALGLLWKEKRVNQFRLGTDDHRVTIGTPEISWPEHWAWKDAVISDSAVDPVARESVYRTLHRVVSKVVITNPDGHILMAKVTRGFFTGCWTLPGGFVDYGEHPRKGAEREVLEELGINIAIADPKGESGDALIGDDGALIQEAIFQQEGIDWLSFTYRCEADIPAEDIVPKDDEIEEARWFTLEEAQGNAVSLFDIEAILRVG
;
A
#
# COMPACT_ATOMS: atom_id res chain seq x y z
N MET A 1 -20.66 24.25 8.73
CA MET A 1 -19.35 24.76 9.22
C MET A 1 -18.42 23.60 9.18
N GLU A 2 -17.33 23.70 8.42
CA GLU A 2 -16.26 22.69 8.43
C GLU A 2 -15.62 22.72 9.82
N ARG A 3 -15.54 21.56 10.47
CA ARG A 3 -14.96 21.43 11.81
C ARG A 3 -13.56 20.82 11.63
N GLN A 4 -12.55 21.44 12.22
CA GLN A 4 -11.22 20.86 12.30
C GLN A 4 -11.10 20.06 13.60
N CYS A 5 -10.86 18.75 13.47
CA CYS A 5 -10.75 17.83 14.60
C CYS A 5 -9.33 17.32 14.72
N GLU A 6 -8.76 17.36 15.93
CA GLU A 6 -7.43 16.86 16.22
C GLU A 6 -7.47 15.54 16.99
N HIS A 7 -6.67 14.57 16.55
CA HIS A 7 -6.57 13.26 17.15
C HIS A 7 -5.11 12.85 17.27
N ILE A 8 -4.84 11.91 18.18
CA ILE A 8 -3.55 11.25 18.30
C ILE A 8 -3.69 9.75 18.10
N HIS A 9 -2.88 9.18 17.20
CA HIS A 9 -2.74 7.76 16.95
C HIS A 9 -1.43 7.29 17.59
N LEU A 10 -1.51 6.75 18.81
CA LEU A 10 -0.36 6.18 19.48
C LEU A 10 -0.33 4.68 19.23
N GLU A 11 0.72 4.24 18.56
CA GLU A 11 0.92 2.85 18.17
C GLU A 11 2.24 2.33 18.73
N HIS A 12 2.21 1.10 19.28
CA HIS A 12 3.36 0.32 19.71
C HIS A 12 3.19 -1.13 19.27
N ASP A 13 4.06 -1.60 18.37
CA ASP A 13 4.10 -2.98 17.86
C ASP A 13 2.72 -3.55 17.46
N GLY A 14 1.98 -2.78 16.67
CA GLY A 14 0.67 -3.19 16.15
C GLY A 14 -0.50 -2.99 17.12
N LYS A 15 -0.24 -2.49 18.33
CA LYS A 15 -1.28 -2.09 19.27
C LYS A 15 -1.53 -0.60 19.24
N LEU A 16 -2.80 -0.21 19.29
CA LEU A 16 -3.28 1.16 19.21
C LEU A 16 -4.01 1.58 20.50
N LEU A 17 -3.73 2.79 20.98
CA LEU A 17 -4.52 3.41 22.03
C LEU A 17 -5.87 3.84 21.50
N LEU A 18 -6.93 3.31 22.07
CA LEU A 18 -8.30 3.82 21.95
C LEU A 18 -8.80 4.29 23.30
N VAL A 19 -9.72 5.22 23.26
CA VAL A 19 -10.51 5.69 24.42
C VAL A 19 -12.01 5.48 24.13
N ASP A 20 -12.81 5.47 25.20
CA ASP A 20 -14.27 5.51 25.07
C ASP A 20 -14.75 6.90 24.60
N ILE A 21 -16.06 7.07 24.48
CA ILE A 21 -16.64 8.33 24.03
C ILE A 21 -16.34 9.50 24.98
N ASP A 22 -16.17 9.23 26.26
CA ASP A 22 -15.88 10.22 27.31
C ASP A 22 -14.37 10.51 27.44
N GLY A 23 -13.51 9.84 26.68
CA GLY A 23 -12.06 10.02 26.71
C GLY A 23 -11.34 9.16 27.73
N ASN A 24 -12.02 8.22 28.38
CA ASN A 24 -11.40 7.29 29.30
C ASN A 24 -10.74 6.13 28.57
N GLY A 25 -9.57 5.70 29.03
CA GLY A 25 -8.87 4.61 28.38
C GLY A 25 -7.71 4.03 29.20
N PRO A 26 -7.03 3.04 28.66
CA PRO A 26 -7.24 2.42 27.32
C PRO A 26 -8.53 1.62 27.20
N ALA A 27 -9.16 1.64 26.01
CA ALA A 27 -10.35 0.89 25.70
C ALA A 27 -10.10 -0.13 24.59
N ILE A 28 -10.79 -1.28 24.65
CA ILE A 28 -10.56 -2.43 23.76
C ILE A 28 -11.82 -2.74 22.97
N PRO A 29 -11.73 -2.92 21.62
CA PRO A 29 -12.84 -3.37 20.79
C PRO A 29 -13.35 -4.75 21.20
N ARG A 30 -14.57 -5.05 20.80
CA ARG A 30 -15.17 -6.36 20.99
C ARG A 30 -14.43 -7.43 20.19
N LYS A 31 -14.45 -8.66 20.65
CA LYS A 31 -13.77 -9.77 19.98
C LYS A 31 -14.45 -10.15 18.67
N GLY A 32 -13.63 -10.45 17.67
CA GLY A 32 -14.07 -10.91 16.37
C GLY A 32 -14.60 -9.77 15.49
N ARG A 33 -15.14 -10.15 14.34
CA ARG A 33 -15.79 -9.21 13.43
C ARG A 33 -17.20 -8.92 13.95
N THR A 34 -17.42 -7.72 14.45
CA THR A 34 -18.64 -7.37 15.15
C THR A 34 -19.30 -6.14 14.51
N GLU A 35 -20.61 -6.25 14.25
CA GLU A 35 -21.40 -5.12 13.79
C GLU A 35 -22.06 -4.41 14.97
N TRP A 36 -22.13 -3.10 14.88
CA TRP A 36 -22.77 -2.22 15.84
C TRP A 36 -23.96 -1.53 15.19
N GLY A 37 -25.13 -1.73 15.77
CA GLY A 37 -26.39 -1.14 15.29
C GLY A 37 -26.81 0.14 16.02
N GLY A 38 -25.96 0.68 16.90
CA GLY A 38 -26.22 1.94 17.60
C GLY A 38 -25.96 3.18 16.72
N GLY A 39 -26.50 4.34 17.12
CA GLY A 39 -26.33 5.59 16.40
C GLY A 39 -24.96 6.24 16.59
N ASP A 40 -24.30 6.01 17.73
CA ASP A 40 -23.03 6.60 18.10
C ASP A 40 -21.92 5.52 18.22
N PHE A 41 -20.68 5.91 17.95
CA PHE A 41 -19.54 5.04 18.15
C PHE A 41 -19.20 4.93 19.63
N LEU A 42 -18.67 3.77 20.04
CA LEU A 42 -18.30 3.51 21.45
C LEU A 42 -16.83 3.80 21.74
N LEU A 43 -15.98 3.69 20.72
CA LEU A 43 -14.53 3.80 20.84
C LEU A 43 -13.97 4.72 19.76
N ARG A 44 -12.93 5.50 20.12
CA ARG A 44 -12.31 6.47 19.23
C ARG A 44 -10.82 6.67 19.51
N LEU A 45 -10.13 7.38 18.63
CA LEU A 45 -8.81 7.92 18.95
C LEU A 45 -8.93 8.97 20.05
N PRO A 46 -7.97 9.04 20.98
CA PRO A 46 -7.91 10.16 21.91
C PRO A 46 -7.51 11.45 21.20
N THR A 47 -7.87 12.57 21.80
CA THR A 47 -7.22 13.85 21.51
C THR A 47 -5.82 13.88 22.11
N PRO A 48 -4.93 14.81 21.67
CA PRO A 48 -3.62 14.96 22.31
C PRO A 48 -3.70 15.27 23.81
N ASP A 49 -4.72 16.02 24.24
CA ASP A 49 -4.89 16.37 25.67
C ASP A 49 -5.36 15.17 26.49
N GLU A 50 -6.26 14.36 25.97
CA GLU A 50 -6.67 13.11 26.63
C GLU A 50 -5.50 12.13 26.76
N ALA A 51 -4.67 11.99 25.74
CA ALA A 51 -3.47 11.15 25.83
C ALA A 51 -2.49 11.67 26.89
N ARG A 52 -2.32 12.99 27.02
CA ARG A 52 -1.52 13.60 28.08
C ARG A 52 -2.13 13.37 29.48
N ALA A 53 -3.45 13.45 29.57
CA ALA A 53 -4.17 13.19 30.82
C ALA A 53 -4.03 11.73 31.28
N LEU A 54 -3.85 10.80 30.35
CA LEU A 54 -3.51 9.40 30.62
C LEU A 54 -2.03 9.21 31.01
N GLY A 55 -1.25 10.29 31.10
CA GLY A 55 0.17 10.26 31.50
C GLY A 55 1.12 9.79 30.38
N LEU A 56 0.68 9.83 29.14
CA LEU A 56 1.46 9.35 28.00
C LEU A 56 2.35 10.47 27.42
N LEU A 57 3.60 10.14 27.17
CA LEU A 57 4.53 10.90 26.35
C LEU A 57 4.78 10.11 25.07
N TRP A 58 5.07 10.81 23.99
CA TRP A 58 5.31 10.18 22.69
C TRP A 58 6.28 10.97 21.82
N LYS A 59 6.90 10.24 20.89
CA LYS A 59 7.66 10.81 19.78
C LYS A 59 6.76 10.84 18.55
N GLU A 60 6.55 12.03 18.00
CA GLU A 60 5.81 12.18 16.74
C GLU A 60 6.57 11.55 15.57
N LYS A 61 5.87 10.80 14.74
CA LYS A 61 6.39 10.21 13.50
C LYS A 61 5.94 10.98 12.28
N ARG A 62 4.62 11.23 12.16
CA ARG A 62 4.00 11.91 11.02
C ARG A 62 2.63 12.45 11.37
N VAL A 63 2.09 13.27 10.48
CA VAL A 63 0.72 13.76 10.57
C VAL A 63 -0.04 13.37 9.31
N ASN A 64 -1.20 12.75 9.48
CA ASN A 64 -2.14 12.50 8.42
C ASN A 64 -3.28 13.52 8.48
N GLN A 65 -3.69 14.03 7.33
CA GLN A 65 -4.86 14.89 7.19
C GLN A 65 -5.80 14.27 6.16
N PHE A 66 -7.06 14.17 6.51
CA PHE A 66 -8.08 13.64 5.62
C PHE A 66 -9.46 14.14 6.01
N ARG A 67 -10.37 14.10 5.04
CA ARG A 67 -11.77 14.48 5.25
C ARG A 67 -12.64 13.24 5.37
N LEU A 68 -13.50 13.23 6.41
CA LEU A 68 -14.59 12.27 6.53
C LEU A 68 -15.91 13.04 6.70
N GLY A 69 -16.85 12.80 5.79
CA GLY A 69 -18.09 13.61 5.73
C GLY A 69 -17.78 15.08 5.48
N THR A 70 -18.19 15.94 6.39
CA THR A 70 -17.97 17.41 6.33
C THR A 70 -16.78 17.89 7.13
N ASP A 71 -16.17 17.02 7.93
CA ASP A 71 -15.15 17.39 8.90
C ASP A 71 -13.74 17.06 8.40
N ASP A 72 -12.80 17.96 8.66
CA ASP A 72 -11.38 17.77 8.41
C ASP A 72 -10.70 17.23 9.66
N HIS A 73 -10.04 16.09 9.52
CA HIS A 73 -9.36 15.41 10.61
C HIS A 73 -7.86 15.52 10.45
N ARG A 74 -7.19 15.97 11.51
CA ARG A 74 -5.75 15.97 11.67
C ARG A 74 -5.38 14.90 12.69
N VAL A 75 -4.70 13.83 12.23
CA VAL A 75 -4.27 12.74 13.08
C VAL A 75 -2.75 12.74 13.18
N THR A 76 -2.23 13.05 14.36
CA THR A 76 -0.80 12.92 14.67
C THR A 76 -0.51 11.46 15.02
N ILE A 77 0.41 10.83 14.30
CA ILE A 77 0.86 9.46 14.55
C ILE A 77 2.16 9.51 15.34
N GLY A 78 2.21 8.79 16.45
CA GLY A 78 3.37 8.77 17.33
C GLY A 78 3.64 7.43 17.97
N THR A 79 4.90 7.26 18.40
CA THR A 79 5.32 6.12 19.21
C THR A 79 5.31 6.56 20.67
N PRO A 80 4.53 5.89 21.55
CA PRO A 80 4.50 6.21 22.96
C PRO A 80 5.80 5.80 23.68
N GLU A 81 6.20 6.56 24.68
CA GLU A 81 7.35 6.26 25.56
C GLU A 81 6.94 5.31 26.69
N ILE A 82 6.54 4.09 26.33
CA ILE A 82 6.14 3.04 27.28
C ILE A 82 6.83 1.72 26.90
N SER A 83 6.94 0.79 27.85
CA SER A 83 7.57 -0.51 27.59
C SER A 83 6.68 -1.43 26.75
N TRP A 84 5.45 -1.68 27.20
CA TRP A 84 4.50 -2.55 26.50
C TRP A 84 3.05 -2.18 26.85
N PRO A 85 2.20 -1.94 25.84
CA PRO A 85 0.80 -1.57 26.07
C PRO A 85 -0.09 -2.82 26.25
N GLU A 86 -0.09 -3.45 27.42
CA GLU A 86 -0.82 -4.70 27.63
C GLU A 86 -2.32 -4.59 27.32
N HIS A 87 -2.93 -3.47 27.66
CA HIS A 87 -4.38 -3.24 27.52
C HIS A 87 -4.76 -2.40 26.30
N TRP A 88 -3.87 -2.25 25.31
CA TRP A 88 -4.19 -1.57 24.07
C TRP A 88 -4.75 -2.53 23.02
N ALA A 89 -5.55 -2.00 22.11
CA ALA A 89 -6.21 -2.77 21.05
C ALA A 89 -5.22 -3.18 19.96
N TRP A 90 -5.29 -4.43 19.49
CA TRP A 90 -4.65 -4.80 18.23
C TRP A 90 -5.31 -4.07 17.06
N LYS A 91 -4.55 -3.54 16.12
CA LYS A 91 -5.07 -2.82 14.95
C LYS A 91 -6.11 -3.63 14.16
N ASP A 92 -5.93 -4.94 14.04
CA ASP A 92 -6.91 -5.82 13.40
C ASP A 92 -8.27 -5.81 14.10
N ALA A 93 -8.28 -5.74 15.44
CA ALA A 93 -9.52 -5.62 16.19
C ALA A 93 -10.19 -4.26 15.98
N VAL A 94 -9.41 -3.19 15.82
CA VAL A 94 -9.92 -1.83 15.57
C VAL A 94 -10.72 -1.77 14.27
N ILE A 95 -10.19 -2.33 13.18
CA ILE A 95 -10.87 -2.32 11.88
C ILE A 95 -12.02 -3.33 11.80
N SER A 96 -12.06 -4.32 12.69
CA SER A 96 -13.05 -5.41 12.70
C SER A 96 -14.29 -5.10 13.54
N ASP A 97 -14.29 -4.03 14.35
CA ASP A 97 -15.44 -3.63 15.16
C ASP A 97 -16.04 -2.32 14.63
N SER A 98 -17.27 -2.39 14.13
CA SER A 98 -17.96 -1.21 13.60
C SER A 98 -18.41 -0.20 14.68
N ALA A 99 -18.29 -0.54 15.97
CA ALA A 99 -18.46 0.40 17.07
C ALA A 99 -17.27 1.35 17.26
N VAL A 100 -16.16 1.08 16.57
CA VAL A 100 -15.01 1.99 16.54
C VAL A 100 -15.26 3.09 15.52
N ASP A 101 -15.01 4.33 15.93
CA ASP A 101 -15.14 5.54 15.11
C ASP A 101 -14.43 5.38 13.75
N PRO A 102 -15.07 5.81 12.64
CA PRO A 102 -14.46 5.75 11.32
C PRO A 102 -13.09 6.44 11.21
N VAL A 103 -12.83 7.51 11.96
CA VAL A 103 -11.54 8.20 11.99
C VAL A 103 -10.45 7.29 12.52
N ALA A 104 -10.74 6.52 13.59
CA ALA A 104 -9.79 5.56 14.14
C ALA A 104 -9.52 4.42 13.14
N ARG A 105 -10.55 3.88 12.50
CA ARG A 105 -10.41 2.82 11.49
C ARG A 105 -9.64 3.30 10.26
N GLU A 106 -9.95 4.51 9.75
CA GLU A 106 -9.24 5.13 8.64
C GLU A 106 -7.76 5.39 9.00
N SER A 107 -7.50 5.85 10.23
CA SER A 107 -6.13 6.06 10.70
C SER A 107 -5.33 4.76 10.72
N VAL A 108 -5.91 3.65 11.19
CA VAL A 108 -5.27 2.32 11.10
C VAL A 108 -5.02 1.93 9.66
N TYR A 109 -6.02 2.09 8.79
CA TYR A 109 -5.91 1.75 7.39
C TYR A 109 -4.75 2.47 6.68
N ARG A 110 -4.50 3.73 7.07
CA ARG A 110 -3.38 4.55 6.58
C ARG A 110 -2.02 4.18 7.18
N THR A 111 -1.96 3.28 8.15
CA THR A 111 -0.71 2.74 8.72
C THR A 111 -0.41 1.31 8.27
N LEU A 112 -1.22 0.73 7.39
CA LEU A 112 -0.97 -0.56 6.78
C LEU A 112 -0.08 -0.37 5.55
N HIS A 113 0.90 -1.27 5.39
CA HIS A 113 1.67 -1.34 4.16
C HIS A 113 0.84 -1.97 3.05
N ARG A 114 0.89 -1.38 1.87
CA ARG A 114 0.33 -1.95 0.66
C ARG A 114 1.47 -2.53 -0.16
N VAL A 115 1.42 -3.82 -0.36
CA VAL A 115 2.44 -4.52 -1.13
C VAL A 115 2.03 -4.55 -2.58
N VAL A 116 2.91 -4.06 -3.45
CA VAL A 116 2.76 -4.11 -4.90
C VAL A 116 3.97 -4.76 -5.53
N SER A 117 3.77 -5.40 -6.65
CA SER A 117 4.86 -5.93 -7.47
C SER A 117 4.73 -5.45 -8.89
N LYS A 118 5.88 -5.17 -9.50
CA LYS A 118 5.99 -4.66 -10.86
C LYS A 118 7.09 -5.38 -11.61
N VAL A 119 7.09 -5.27 -12.93
CA VAL A 119 8.13 -5.85 -13.76
C VAL A 119 8.54 -4.93 -14.90
N VAL A 120 9.83 -4.78 -15.09
CA VAL A 120 10.41 -4.20 -16.29
C VAL A 120 10.59 -5.35 -17.28
N ILE A 121 9.75 -5.40 -18.30
CA ILE A 121 9.83 -6.38 -19.38
C ILE A 121 10.61 -5.74 -20.51
N THR A 122 11.72 -6.37 -20.91
CA THR A 122 12.53 -5.91 -22.04
C THR A 122 12.44 -6.92 -23.20
N ASN A 123 12.34 -6.41 -24.43
CA ASN A 123 12.45 -7.24 -25.62
C ASN A 123 13.92 -7.36 -26.08
N PRO A 124 14.23 -8.20 -27.10
CA PRO A 124 15.60 -8.34 -27.62
C PRO A 124 16.23 -7.05 -28.16
N ASP A 125 15.43 -6.07 -28.55
CA ASP A 125 15.91 -4.75 -29.00
C ASP A 125 16.19 -3.79 -27.83
N GLY A 126 15.94 -4.21 -26.58
CA GLY A 126 16.11 -3.42 -25.38
C GLY A 126 14.96 -2.43 -25.13
N HIS A 127 13.84 -2.59 -25.82
CA HIS A 127 12.63 -1.77 -25.55
C HIS A 127 11.91 -2.30 -24.30
N ILE A 128 11.27 -1.38 -23.60
CA ILE A 128 10.52 -1.64 -22.35
C ILE A 128 9.02 -1.62 -22.63
N LEU A 129 8.31 -2.65 -22.16
CA LEU A 129 6.85 -2.70 -22.25
C LEU A 129 6.24 -1.84 -21.15
N MET A 130 5.38 -0.90 -21.53
CA MET A 130 4.59 -0.07 -20.61
C MET A 130 3.11 -0.16 -20.94
N ALA A 131 2.29 0.06 -19.93
CA ALA A 131 0.83 0.06 -20.02
C ALA A 131 0.27 1.42 -19.58
N LYS A 132 -0.75 1.91 -20.31
CA LYS A 132 -1.46 3.15 -20.00
C LYS A 132 -2.73 2.81 -19.21
N VAL A 133 -2.82 3.30 -17.99
CA VAL A 133 -3.84 2.91 -17.02
C VAL A 133 -5.15 3.69 -17.23
N THR A 134 -6.32 3.01 -17.19
CA THR A 134 -7.63 3.65 -17.32
C THR A 134 -8.28 4.01 -15.99
N ARG A 135 -7.87 3.37 -14.90
CA ARG A 135 -8.47 3.55 -13.56
C ARG A 135 -7.43 3.59 -12.44
N GLY A 136 -7.84 4.05 -11.27
CA GLY A 136 -7.00 4.10 -10.08
C GLY A 136 -6.13 5.34 -10.03
N PHE A 137 -5.07 5.24 -9.23
CA PHE A 137 -4.22 6.39 -8.90
C PHE A 137 -3.46 6.98 -10.10
N PHE A 138 -3.04 6.14 -11.03
CA PHE A 138 -2.27 6.52 -12.24
C PHE A 138 -3.12 6.61 -13.51
N THR A 139 -4.43 6.87 -13.40
CA THR A 139 -5.32 7.00 -14.56
C THR A 139 -4.75 7.95 -15.62
N GLY A 140 -4.67 7.46 -16.86
CA GLY A 140 -4.12 8.20 -18.01
C GLY A 140 -2.61 8.25 -18.10
N CYS A 141 -1.88 7.65 -17.14
CA CYS A 141 -0.42 7.62 -17.10
C CYS A 141 0.13 6.29 -17.63
N TRP A 142 1.34 6.34 -18.16
CA TRP A 142 2.14 5.18 -18.51
C TRP A 142 2.86 4.64 -17.28
N THR A 143 2.72 3.34 -17.02
CA THR A 143 3.33 2.64 -15.89
C THR A 143 3.97 1.33 -16.35
N LEU A 144 4.89 0.82 -15.54
CA LEU A 144 5.32 -0.57 -15.66
C LEU A 144 4.14 -1.49 -15.30
N PRO A 145 3.97 -2.63 -16.00
CA PRO A 145 2.96 -3.63 -15.63
C PRO A 145 3.14 -4.12 -14.19
N GLY A 146 2.02 -4.34 -13.49
CA GLY A 146 2.01 -4.84 -12.13
C GLY A 146 0.95 -4.21 -11.25
N GLY A 147 0.70 -4.81 -10.10
CA GLY A 147 -0.37 -4.41 -9.19
C GLY A 147 -0.16 -4.91 -7.76
N PHE A 148 -1.26 -5.11 -7.06
CA PHE A 148 -1.24 -5.60 -5.69
C PHE A 148 -0.82 -7.06 -5.61
N VAL A 149 0.01 -7.36 -4.62
CA VAL A 149 0.34 -8.75 -4.25
C VAL A 149 -0.81 -9.31 -3.42
N ASP A 150 -1.32 -10.48 -3.82
CA ASP A 150 -2.39 -11.17 -3.14
C ASP A 150 -1.95 -11.78 -1.80
N TYR A 151 -2.94 -12.10 -0.95
CA TYR A 151 -2.68 -12.72 0.33
C TYR A 151 -2.00 -14.09 0.16
N GLY A 152 -0.84 -14.25 0.79
CA GLY A 152 -0.04 -15.48 0.71
C GLY A 152 0.70 -15.68 -0.60
N GLU A 153 0.66 -14.71 -1.50
CA GLU A 153 1.37 -14.72 -2.78
C GLU A 153 2.80 -14.15 -2.62
N HIS A 154 3.75 -14.78 -3.29
CA HIS A 154 5.10 -14.20 -3.38
C HIS A 154 5.10 -13.05 -4.40
N PRO A 155 5.76 -11.89 -4.14
CA PRO A 155 5.73 -10.73 -5.03
C PRO A 155 6.15 -11.03 -6.48
N ARG A 156 7.10 -11.97 -6.69
CA ARG A 156 7.51 -12.42 -8.03
C ARG A 156 6.35 -13.05 -8.81
N LYS A 157 5.55 -13.89 -8.14
CA LYS A 157 4.35 -14.51 -8.74
C LYS A 157 3.23 -13.50 -8.93
N GLY A 158 3.10 -12.54 -8.02
CA GLY A 158 2.18 -11.41 -8.19
C GLY A 158 2.50 -10.60 -9.45
N ALA A 159 3.77 -10.29 -9.71
CA ALA A 159 4.16 -9.59 -10.93
C ALA A 159 3.83 -10.39 -12.21
N GLU A 160 4.08 -11.72 -12.22
CA GLU A 160 3.73 -12.59 -13.35
C GLU A 160 2.21 -12.65 -13.58
N ARG A 161 1.42 -12.76 -12.50
CA ARG A 161 -0.05 -12.79 -12.54
C ARG A 161 -0.61 -11.46 -13.06
N GLU A 162 -0.15 -10.32 -12.55
CA GLU A 162 -0.62 -9.00 -12.98
C GLU A 162 -0.36 -8.77 -14.48
N VAL A 163 0.82 -9.17 -14.98
CA VAL A 163 1.11 -9.08 -16.42
C VAL A 163 0.14 -9.92 -17.25
N LEU A 164 -0.20 -11.13 -16.78
CA LEU A 164 -1.20 -11.95 -17.47
C LEU A 164 -2.59 -11.32 -17.40
N GLU A 165 -2.98 -10.77 -16.26
CA GLU A 165 -4.30 -10.14 -16.09
C GLU A 165 -4.44 -8.84 -16.87
N GLU A 166 -3.42 -7.98 -16.84
CA GLU A 166 -3.44 -6.66 -17.49
C GLU A 166 -3.22 -6.72 -19.00
N LEU A 167 -2.34 -7.62 -19.46
CA LEU A 167 -1.81 -7.62 -20.83
C LEU A 167 -2.08 -8.92 -21.61
N GLY A 168 -2.64 -9.95 -20.96
CA GLY A 168 -2.93 -11.24 -21.59
C GLY A 168 -1.71 -12.07 -21.95
N ILE A 169 -0.51 -11.69 -21.49
CA ILE A 169 0.76 -12.37 -21.82
C ILE A 169 1.31 -13.13 -20.65
N ASN A 170 1.96 -14.26 -20.91
CA ASN A 170 2.66 -15.05 -19.90
C ASN A 170 4.14 -14.70 -19.91
N ILE A 171 4.67 -14.33 -18.76
CA ILE A 171 6.10 -14.15 -18.54
C ILE A 171 6.61 -15.10 -17.45
N ALA A 172 7.91 -15.33 -17.41
CA ALA A 172 8.58 -16.08 -16.35
C ALA A 172 9.75 -15.24 -15.81
N ILE A 173 9.64 -14.81 -14.57
CA ILE A 173 10.69 -14.06 -13.89
C ILE A 173 11.68 -15.08 -13.30
N ALA A 174 12.97 -14.94 -13.60
CA ALA A 174 14.01 -15.84 -13.11
C ALA A 174 13.96 -15.99 -11.58
N ASP A 175 13.99 -17.24 -11.10
CA ASP A 175 13.95 -17.59 -9.67
C ASP A 175 14.87 -18.81 -9.41
N PRO A 176 16.18 -18.66 -9.57
CA PRO A 176 17.12 -19.79 -9.49
C PRO A 176 17.19 -20.42 -8.10
N LYS A 177 16.77 -19.72 -7.07
CA LYS A 177 16.70 -20.22 -5.69
C LYS A 177 15.38 -20.88 -5.32
N GLY A 178 14.34 -20.69 -6.14
CA GLY A 178 12.99 -21.19 -5.84
C GLY A 178 12.29 -20.46 -4.71
N GLU A 179 12.59 -19.18 -4.48
CA GLU A 179 11.99 -18.37 -3.40
C GLU A 179 10.48 -18.17 -3.56
N SER A 180 10.00 -18.16 -4.81
CA SER A 180 8.58 -18.05 -5.13
C SER A 180 7.84 -19.40 -5.28
N GLY A 181 8.51 -20.51 -5.04
CA GLY A 181 7.98 -21.87 -5.07
C GLY A 181 8.61 -22.78 -6.12
N ASP A 182 8.76 -22.31 -7.36
CA ASP A 182 9.31 -23.09 -8.46
C ASP A 182 10.63 -22.48 -8.92
N ALA A 183 11.75 -23.19 -8.73
CA ALA A 183 13.04 -22.74 -9.20
C ALA A 183 13.08 -22.65 -10.73
N LEU A 184 13.49 -21.51 -11.26
CA LEU A 184 13.65 -21.26 -12.68
C LEU A 184 15.13 -21.05 -13.02
N ILE A 185 15.52 -21.41 -14.24
CA ILE A 185 16.87 -21.11 -14.74
C ILE A 185 16.98 -19.60 -14.97
N GLY A 186 18.05 -19.01 -14.46
CA GLY A 186 18.32 -17.58 -14.59
C GLY A 186 19.31 -17.08 -13.52
N ASP A 187 19.53 -15.78 -13.47
CA ASP A 187 20.37 -15.17 -12.45
C ASP A 187 19.51 -14.61 -11.29
N ASP A 188 20.14 -14.42 -10.13
CA ASP A 188 19.51 -13.80 -8.96
C ASP A 188 19.28 -12.28 -9.13
N GLY A 189 19.67 -11.71 -10.24
CA GLY A 189 19.49 -10.30 -10.57
C GLY A 189 18.11 -9.93 -11.08
N ALA A 190 17.13 -10.84 -11.01
CA ALA A 190 15.77 -10.54 -11.43
C ALA A 190 15.05 -9.51 -10.53
N LEU A 191 15.25 -9.55 -9.22
CA LEU A 191 14.77 -8.50 -8.31
C LEU A 191 15.72 -7.29 -8.41
N ILE A 192 15.24 -6.21 -8.98
CA ILE A 192 16.06 -5.00 -9.23
C ILE A 192 15.77 -3.85 -8.28
N GLN A 193 14.61 -3.85 -7.61
CA GLN A 193 14.24 -2.81 -6.68
C GLN A 193 13.32 -3.32 -5.57
N GLU A 194 13.65 -2.93 -4.34
CA GLU A 194 12.74 -2.90 -3.19
C GLU A 194 12.64 -1.45 -2.72
N ALA A 195 11.45 -0.91 -2.63
CA ALA A 195 11.27 0.48 -2.25
C ALA A 195 10.04 0.68 -1.39
N ILE A 196 10.16 1.59 -0.42
CA ILE A 196 9.03 2.09 0.36
C ILE A 196 8.73 3.51 -0.10
N PHE A 197 7.46 3.74 -0.37
CA PHE A 197 6.96 5.02 -0.85
C PHE A 197 5.74 5.44 -0.02
N GLN A 198 5.71 6.69 0.40
CA GLN A 198 4.62 7.22 1.18
C GLN A 198 3.86 8.27 0.39
N GLN A 199 2.57 8.05 0.23
CA GLN A 199 1.68 9.00 -0.40
C GLN A 199 0.36 9.11 0.32
N GLU A 200 -0.08 10.33 0.60
CA GLU A 200 -1.32 10.63 1.31
C GLU A 200 -1.50 9.85 2.62
N GLY A 201 -0.38 9.58 3.31
CA GLY A 201 -0.36 8.82 4.55
C GLY A 201 -0.45 7.31 4.39
N ILE A 202 -0.38 6.78 3.18
CA ILE A 202 -0.35 5.34 2.89
C ILE A 202 1.07 4.94 2.54
N ASP A 203 1.57 3.87 3.17
CA ASP A 203 2.86 3.27 2.85
C ASP A 203 2.68 2.18 1.79
N TRP A 204 3.43 2.33 0.69
CA TRP A 204 3.51 1.37 -0.39
C TRP A 204 4.87 0.68 -0.34
N LEU A 205 4.89 -0.63 -0.32
CA LEU A 205 6.09 -1.45 -0.44
C LEU A 205 6.07 -2.08 -1.83
N SER A 206 7.02 -1.68 -2.68
CA SER A 206 7.11 -2.15 -4.05
C SER A 206 8.28 -3.08 -4.25
N PHE A 207 8.02 -4.22 -4.89
CA PHE A 207 9.03 -5.13 -5.42
C PHE A 207 9.02 -5.03 -6.94
N THR A 208 10.13 -4.63 -7.55
CA THR A 208 10.22 -4.54 -9.00
C THR A 208 11.23 -5.54 -9.54
N TYR A 209 10.78 -6.33 -10.48
CA TYR A 209 11.58 -7.37 -11.15
C TYR A 209 11.96 -6.95 -12.56
N ARG A 210 12.92 -7.63 -13.15
CA ARG A 210 13.23 -7.58 -14.58
C ARG A 210 12.96 -8.94 -15.22
N CYS A 211 12.54 -8.91 -16.47
CA CYS A 211 12.30 -10.08 -17.29
C CYS A 211 12.61 -9.74 -18.75
N GLU A 212 13.26 -10.65 -19.46
CA GLU A 212 13.41 -10.55 -20.91
C GLU A 212 12.34 -11.41 -21.58
N ALA A 213 11.63 -10.85 -22.54
CA ALA A 213 10.58 -11.57 -23.27
C ALA A 213 10.48 -11.07 -24.72
N ASP A 214 10.53 -11.99 -25.65
CA ASP A 214 10.31 -11.72 -27.08
C ASP A 214 8.81 -11.91 -27.41
N ILE A 215 8.03 -10.85 -27.21
CA ILE A 215 6.58 -10.85 -27.36
C ILE A 215 6.20 -9.89 -28.49
N PRO A 216 5.62 -10.40 -29.59
CA PRO A 216 5.07 -9.54 -30.64
C PRO A 216 3.99 -8.59 -30.12
N ALA A 217 3.95 -7.38 -30.65
CA ALA A 217 2.97 -6.37 -30.20
C ALA A 217 1.51 -6.83 -30.41
N GLU A 218 1.25 -7.64 -31.41
CA GLU A 218 -0.06 -8.22 -31.71
C GLU A 218 -0.54 -9.27 -30.71
N ASP A 219 0.38 -9.85 -29.93
CA ASP A 219 0.05 -10.83 -28.89
C ASP A 219 -0.28 -10.17 -27.54
N ILE A 220 -0.06 -8.85 -27.42
CA ILE A 220 -0.40 -8.08 -26.23
C ILE A 220 -1.89 -7.71 -26.31
N VAL A 221 -2.68 -8.20 -25.34
CA VAL A 221 -4.11 -7.97 -25.26
C VAL A 221 -4.44 -7.22 -23.97
N PRO A 222 -4.42 -5.86 -24.00
CA PRO A 222 -4.74 -5.05 -22.84
C PRO A 222 -6.13 -5.36 -22.30
N LYS A 223 -6.30 -5.40 -20.98
CA LYS A 223 -7.60 -5.58 -20.33
C LYS A 223 -8.38 -4.28 -20.39
N ASP A 224 -9.48 -4.27 -21.16
CA ASP A 224 -10.26 -3.08 -21.53
C ASP A 224 -10.67 -2.16 -20.35
N ASP A 225 -10.93 -2.74 -19.17
CA ASP A 225 -11.39 -1.98 -17.99
C ASP A 225 -10.24 -1.46 -17.11
N GLU A 226 -9.00 -1.81 -17.41
CA GLU A 226 -7.81 -1.45 -16.62
C GLU A 226 -6.75 -0.72 -17.45
N ILE A 227 -6.51 -1.19 -18.68
CA ILE A 227 -5.43 -0.73 -19.54
C ILE A 227 -6.01 -0.20 -20.86
N GLU A 228 -5.76 1.07 -21.15
CA GLU A 228 -6.15 1.74 -22.39
C GLU A 228 -5.30 1.27 -23.57
N GLU A 229 -4.01 1.15 -23.35
CA GLU A 229 -3.01 0.83 -24.37
C GLU A 229 -1.77 0.21 -23.72
N ALA A 230 -1.12 -0.70 -24.41
CA ALA A 230 0.21 -1.20 -24.05
C ALA A 230 1.13 -1.20 -25.27
N ARG A 231 2.37 -0.79 -25.10
CA ARG A 231 3.34 -0.76 -26.20
C ARG A 231 4.79 -0.79 -25.71
N TRP A 232 5.67 -1.10 -26.65
CA TRP A 232 7.11 -1.08 -26.46
C TRP A 232 7.64 0.34 -26.62
N PHE A 233 8.51 0.76 -25.69
CA PHE A 233 9.18 2.07 -25.67
C PHE A 233 10.68 1.86 -25.68
N THR A 234 11.42 2.73 -26.35
CA THR A 234 12.85 2.84 -26.10
C THR A 234 13.11 3.21 -24.66
N LEU A 235 14.32 2.97 -24.16
CA LEU A 235 14.69 3.35 -22.79
C LEU A 235 14.45 4.84 -22.49
N GLU A 236 14.83 5.72 -23.42
CA GLU A 236 14.64 7.16 -23.28
C GLU A 236 13.16 7.56 -23.24
N GLU A 237 12.34 6.97 -24.12
CA GLU A 237 10.89 7.21 -24.12
C GLU A 237 10.23 6.69 -22.85
N ALA A 238 10.63 5.50 -22.34
CA ALA A 238 10.11 4.92 -21.13
C ALA A 238 10.42 5.81 -19.92
N GLN A 239 11.64 6.31 -19.81
CA GLN A 239 12.04 7.27 -18.76
C GLN A 239 11.24 8.59 -18.85
N GLY A 240 10.98 9.08 -20.05
CA GLY A 240 10.24 10.33 -20.27
C GLY A 240 8.73 10.23 -20.03
N ASN A 241 8.15 9.03 -20.14
CA ASN A 241 6.72 8.80 -19.98
C ASN A 241 6.33 8.24 -18.59
N ALA A 242 7.26 7.61 -17.88
CA ALA A 242 7.01 7.12 -16.53
C ALA A 242 6.79 8.28 -15.56
N VAL A 243 5.74 8.18 -14.73
CA VAL A 243 5.39 9.21 -13.73
C VAL A 243 5.62 8.74 -12.29
N SER A 244 5.58 7.45 -12.06
CA SER A 244 5.86 6.87 -10.75
C SER A 244 7.36 6.88 -10.47
N LEU A 245 7.76 7.34 -9.28
CA LEU A 245 9.16 7.29 -8.85
C LEU A 245 9.70 5.86 -8.84
N PHE A 246 8.88 4.87 -8.50
CA PHE A 246 9.26 3.46 -8.57
C PHE A 246 9.61 3.05 -10.01
N ASP A 247 8.77 3.43 -10.96
CA ASP A 247 8.95 3.06 -12.37
C ASP A 247 10.19 3.73 -12.96
N ILE A 248 10.37 5.05 -12.69
CA ILE A 248 11.54 5.80 -13.15
C ILE A 248 12.85 5.18 -12.62
N GLU A 249 12.93 4.91 -11.32
CA GLU A 249 14.12 4.31 -10.72
C GLU A 249 14.38 2.89 -11.23
N ALA A 250 13.31 2.08 -11.41
CA ALA A 250 13.44 0.71 -11.92
C ALA A 250 13.93 0.72 -13.37
N ILE A 251 13.39 1.58 -14.23
CA ILE A 251 13.81 1.74 -15.62
C ILE A 251 15.28 2.17 -15.71
N LEU A 252 15.73 3.08 -14.84
CA LEU A 252 17.14 3.51 -14.77
C LEU A 252 18.10 2.37 -14.38
N ARG A 253 17.64 1.33 -13.71
CA ARG A 253 18.46 0.19 -13.26
C ARG A 253 18.62 -0.91 -14.30
N VAL A 254 17.82 -0.91 -15.36
CA VAL A 254 17.92 -1.90 -16.45
C VAL A 254 18.58 -1.34 -17.72
N GLY A 255 18.78 -0.03 -17.79
CA GLY A 255 19.57 0.65 -18.82
C GLY A 255 20.98 0.90 -18.32
#